data_099a5abd9d20132ba4c189c98569cc11
#
_entry.id   099a5abd9d20132ba4c189c98569cc11
#
_cell.length_a   1.000
_cell.length_b   1.000
_cell.length_c   1.000
_cell.angle_alpha   90.00
_cell.angle_beta   90.00
_cell.angle_gamma   90.00
#
_symmetry.space_group_name_H-M   'P 1'
#
loop_
_entity.id
_entity.type
_entity.pdbx_description
1 polymer ?
#
loop_
_entity_poly.entity_id
_entity_poly.type
_entity_poly.pdbx_seq_one_letter_code
_entity_poly.pdbx_strand_id
1 'polypeptide(L)'
;MIKNLILDFGDIFINLDKTATPKAMAEFGYTKTTTALEELFNDYEKGLVSSEVFLKTTGDLFPKASKNDLVNAWNAILLDFPDYRLEFLEQLANESQYRLFLLSNTNDIHIEYVKSAMGMEKFNRFKNAFEVFYLSYEMKMRKPDAEIFEFVLSENRLTANETLFVDDTEENTDTA
;
A
#
# COMPACT_ATOMS: atom_id res chain seq x y z
N MET A 1 24.17 12.12 -8.66
CA MET A 1 23.34 11.53 -9.75
C MET A 1 22.46 10.46 -9.10
N ILE A 2 21.18 10.40 -9.42
CA ILE A 2 20.26 9.38 -8.88
C ILE A 2 20.64 7.99 -9.38
N LYS A 3 20.65 7.04 -8.48
CA LYS A 3 20.99 5.61 -8.71
C LYS A 3 19.89 4.67 -8.23
N ASN A 4 19.04 5.15 -7.31
CA ASN A 4 18.03 4.33 -6.66
C ASN A 4 16.66 5.02 -6.76
N LEU A 5 15.62 4.24 -7.02
CA LEU A 5 14.23 4.69 -7.01
C LEU A 5 13.45 3.88 -5.98
N ILE A 6 12.83 4.57 -5.05
CA ILE A 6 11.84 4.00 -4.13
C ILE A 6 10.48 4.50 -4.59
N LEU A 7 9.60 3.58 -5.00
CA LEU A 7 8.32 3.90 -5.61
C LEU A 7 7.17 3.43 -4.71
N ASP A 8 6.17 4.28 -4.50
CA ASP A 8 4.93 3.85 -3.88
C ASP A 8 4.10 2.99 -4.84
N PHE A 9 3.04 2.38 -4.34
CA PHE A 9 2.12 1.54 -5.09
C PHE A 9 0.83 2.27 -5.47
N GLY A 10 0.16 2.89 -4.50
CA GLY A 10 -1.10 3.61 -4.67
C GLY A 10 -0.93 4.83 -5.57
N ASP A 11 -1.87 5.07 -6.48
CA ASP A 11 -1.86 6.15 -7.48
C ASP A 11 -0.58 6.26 -8.35
N ILE A 12 0.49 5.55 -8.00
CA ILE A 12 1.69 5.38 -8.85
C ILE A 12 1.48 4.22 -9.84
N PHE A 13 1.05 3.04 -9.37
CA PHE A 13 0.85 1.85 -10.19
C PHE A 13 -0.61 1.42 -10.27
N ILE A 14 -1.34 1.41 -9.15
CA ILE A 14 -2.76 1.07 -9.07
C ILE A 14 -3.56 2.35 -8.83
N ASN A 15 -4.66 2.56 -9.57
CA ASN A 15 -5.54 3.68 -9.34
C ASN A 15 -6.34 3.50 -8.04
N LEU A 16 -6.57 4.57 -7.29
CA LEU A 16 -7.32 4.56 -6.04
C LEU A 16 -8.55 5.48 -6.08
N ASP A 17 -9.67 5.04 -5.49
CA ASP A 17 -10.77 5.92 -5.08
C ASP A 17 -10.80 6.04 -3.56
N LYS A 18 -10.11 7.03 -3.02
CA LYS A 18 -10.03 7.29 -1.56
C LYS A 18 -11.39 7.57 -0.91
N THR A 19 -12.45 7.76 -1.71
CA THR A 19 -13.83 7.99 -1.24
C THR A 19 -14.69 6.73 -1.23
N ALA A 20 -14.24 5.64 -1.87
CA ALA A 20 -15.05 4.45 -2.08
C ALA A 20 -15.34 3.66 -0.79
N THR A 21 -14.34 3.45 0.06
CA THR A 21 -14.50 2.76 1.35
C THR A 21 -15.50 3.49 2.27
N PRO A 22 -15.41 4.82 2.53
CA PRO A 22 -16.42 5.54 3.27
C PRO A 22 -17.82 5.45 2.67
N LYS A 23 -17.95 5.53 1.33
CA LYS A 23 -19.23 5.40 0.64
C LYS A 23 -19.84 4.01 0.83
N ALA A 24 -19.05 2.96 0.65
CA ALA A 24 -19.51 1.58 0.82
C ALA A 24 -19.93 1.31 2.28
N MET A 25 -19.23 1.87 3.24
CA MET A 25 -19.53 1.71 4.68
C MET A 25 -20.72 2.54 5.15
N ALA A 26 -21.15 3.56 4.40
CA ALA A 26 -22.27 4.44 4.78
C ALA A 26 -23.58 3.66 4.98
N GLU A 27 -23.85 2.62 4.16
CA GLU A 27 -25.03 1.75 4.28
C GLU A 27 -25.06 1.00 5.61
N PHE A 28 -23.91 0.75 6.22
CA PHE A 28 -23.77 0.06 7.50
C PHE A 28 -23.71 1.01 8.71
N GLY A 29 -23.81 2.32 8.47
CA GLY A 29 -23.89 3.35 9.52
C GLY A 29 -22.58 4.12 9.73
N TYR A 30 -21.58 3.95 8.85
CA TYR A 30 -20.39 4.80 8.89
C TYR A 30 -20.76 6.25 8.52
N THR A 31 -20.32 7.19 9.34
CA THR A 31 -20.56 8.63 9.12
C THR A 31 -19.28 9.44 9.04
N LYS A 32 -18.26 9.04 9.77
CA LYS A 32 -16.94 9.66 9.79
C LYS A 32 -15.91 8.72 10.45
N THR A 33 -14.66 8.91 10.09
CA THR A 33 -13.54 8.28 10.82
C THR A 33 -13.45 8.87 12.22
N THR A 34 -13.44 8.02 13.23
CA THR A 34 -13.14 8.38 14.61
C THR A 34 -11.66 8.10 14.89
N THR A 35 -11.09 8.72 15.93
CA THR A 35 -9.70 8.46 16.32
C THR A 35 -9.43 6.97 16.55
N ALA A 36 -10.37 6.25 17.18
CA ALA A 36 -10.22 4.79 17.39
C ALA A 36 -10.22 3.98 16.09
N LEU A 37 -10.99 4.40 15.07
CA LEU A 37 -10.95 3.78 13.74
C LEU A 37 -9.64 4.09 13.01
N GLU A 38 -9.17 5.33 13.12
CA GLU A 38 -7.90 5.75 12.52
C GLU A 38 -6.71 4.98 13.13
N GLU A 39 -6.68 4.85 14.44
CA GLU A 39 -5.70 4.01 15.15
C GLU A 39 -5.77 2.55 14.69
N LEU A 40 -6.97 1.96 14.60
CA LEU A 40 -7.16 0.60 14.11
C LEU A 40 -6.65 0.42 12.66
N PHE A 41 -6.93 1.37 11.79
CA PHE A 41 -6.47 1.33 10.39
C PHE A 41 -4.94 1.43 10.31
N ASN A 42 -4.34 2.36 11.06
CA ASN A 42 -2.89 2.52 11.13
C ASN A 42 -2.21 1.27 11.70
N ASP A 43 -2.74 0.68 12.77
CA ASP A 43 -2.22 -0.55 13.37
C ASP A 43 -2.34 -1.74 12.41
N TYR A 44 -3.42 -1.79 11.63
CA TYR A 44 -3.61 -2.82 10.61
C TYR A 44 -2.63 -2.65 9.45
N GLU A 45 -2.40 -1.43 8.97
CA GLU A 45 -1.38 -1.13 7.96
C GLU A 45 0.05 -1.39 8.46
N LYS A 46 0.31 -1.23 9.76
CA LYS A 46 1.56 -1.65 10.40
C LYS A 46 1.61 -3.17 10.66
N GLY A 47 0.53 -3.92 10.40
CA GLY A 47 0.44 -5.34 10.70
C GLY A 47 0.56 -5.66 12.20
N LEU A 48 0.30 -4.70 13.08
CA LEU A 48 0.20 -4.88 14.54
C LEU A 48 -1.11 -5.57 14.91
N VAL A 49 -2.10 -5.48 14.03
CA VAL A 49 -3.41 -6.14 14.14
C VAL A 49 -3.55 -7.12 12.97
N SER A 50 -3.99 -8.35 13.25
CA SER A 50 -4.27 -9.33 12.19
C SER A 50 -5.58 -9.02 11.46
N SER A 51 -5.75 -9.51 10.23
CA SER A 51 -7.00 -9.37 9.45
C SER A 51 -8.21 -9.91 10.20
N GLU A 52 -8.05 -10.98 10.96
CA GLU A 52 -9.14 -11.56 11.77
C GLU A 52 -9.59 -10.57 12.85
N VAL A 53 -8.63 -10.00 13.60
CA VAL A 53 -8.92 -9.01 14.66
C VAL A 53 -9.47 -7.73 14.05
N PHE A 54 -8.88 -7.23 12.94
CA PHE A 54 -9.36 -6.07 12.21
C PHE A 54 -10.83 -6.22 11.80
N LEU A 55 -11.18 -7.32 11.12
CA LEU A 55 -12.54 -7.58 10.65
C LEU A 55 -13.51 -7.82 11.81
N LYS A 56 -13.08 -8.46 12.90
CA LYS A 56 -13.90 -8.63 14.09
C LYS A 56 -14.20 -7.28 14.73
N THR A 57 -13.17 -6.45 14.97
CA THR A 57 -13.34 -5.14 15.63
C THR A 57 -14.21 -4.21 14.78
N THR A 58 -13.97 -4.19 13.46
CA THR A 58 -14.81 -3.41 12.52
C THR A 58 -16.25 -3.93 12.50
N GLY A 59 -16.46 -5.26 12.53
CA GLY A 59 -17.79 -5.86 12.60
C GLY A 59 -18.53 -5.55 13.89
N ASP A 60 -17.84 -5.50 15.04
CA ASP A 60 -18.43 -5.10 16.31
C ASP A 60 -18.91 -3.62 16.27
N LEU A 61 -18.20 -2.74 15.53
CA LEU A 61 -18.58 -1.35 15.32
C LEU A 61 -19.72 -1.18 14.29
N PHE A 62 -19.79 -2.06 13.30
CA PHE A 62 -20.77 -2.03 12.21
C PHE A 62 -21.57 -3.35 12.13
N PRO A 63 -22.43 -3.65 13.13
CA PRO A 63 -23.09 -4.96 13.26
C PRO A 63 -24.09 -5.29 12.15
N LYS A 64 -24.40 -4.35 11.27
CA LYS A 64 -25.23 -4.59 10.09
C LYS A 64 -24.44 -5.12 8.89
N ALA A 65 -23.11 -4.96 8.90
CA ALA A 65 -22.24 -5.45 7.86
C ALA A 65 -21.84 -6.91 8.12
N SER A 66 -21.94 -7.77 7.12
CA SER A 66 -21.31 -9.08 7.16
C SER A 66 -19.79 -8.96 7.00
N LYS A 67 -19.05 -10.02 7.32
CA LYS A 67 -17.60 -10.06 7.07
C LYS A 67 -17.25 -9.78 5.61
N ASN A 68 -18.04 -10.29 4.67
CA ASN A 68 -17.83 -10.05 3.25
C ASN A 68 -18.10 -8.60 2.87
N ASP A 69 -19.12 -7.96 3.46
CA ASP A 69 -19.38 -6.53 3.22
C ASP A 69 -18.21 -5.67 3.68
N LEU A 70 -17.62 -5.98 4.84
CA LEU A 70 -16.45 -5.28 5.37
C LEU A 70 -15.23 -5.45 4.45
N VAL A 71 -14.95 -6.67 3.99
CA VAL A 71 -13.85 -6.93 3.05
C VAL A 71 -14.08 -6.20 1.71
N ASN A 72 -15.30 -6.25 1.18
CA ASN A 72 -15.62 -5.56 -0.08
C ASN A 72 -15.51 -4.04 0.07
N ALA A 73 -16.01 -3.48 1.17
CA ALA A 73 -15.91 -2.05 1.44
C ALA A 73 -14.45 -1.61 1.65
N TRP A 74 -13.63 -2.43 2.33
CA TRP A 74 -12.22 -2.16 2.52
C TRP A 74 -11.46 -2.15 1.19
N ASN A 75 -11.72 -3.13 0.32
CA ASN A 75 -11.11 -3.22 -1.01
C ASN A 75 -11.67 -2.25 -2.04
N ALA A 76 -12.79 -1.58 -1.77
CA ALA A 76 -13.43 -0.66 -2.73
C ALA A 76 -12.54 0.53 -3.13
N ILE A 77 -11.54 0.88 -2.32
CA ILE A 77 -10.53 1.89 -2.64
C ILE A 77 -9.66 1.50 -3.84
N LEU A 78 -9.46 0.19 -4.06
CA LEU A 78 -8.57 -0.32 -5.10
C LEU A 78 -9.31 -0.39 -6.44
N LEU A 79 -8.80 0.33 -7.42
CA LEU A 79 -9.34 0.35 -8.78
C LEU A 79 -8.47 -0.52 -9.73
N ASP A 80 -8.33 -0.11 -10.96
CA ASP A 80 -7.56 -0.81 -11.98
C ASP A 80 -6.05 -0.57 -11.85
N PHE A 81 -5.29 -1.54 -12.35
CA PHE A 81 -3.85 -1.44 -12.55
C PHE A 81 -3.59 -1.34 -14.07
N PRO A 82 -3.34 -0.14 -14.62
CA PRO A 82 -3.14 0.05 -16.04
C PRO A 82 -1.91 -0.68 -16.58
N ASP A 83 -2.05 -1.39 -17.71
CA ASP A 83 -0.97 -2.20 -18.29
C ASP A 83 0.26 -1.36 -18.65
N TYR A 84 0.08 -0.13 -19.14
CA TYR A 84 1.19 0.76 -19.49
C TYR A 84 2.12 1.09 -18.32
N ARG A 85 1.61 1.06 -17.08
CA ARG A 85 2.44 1.29 -15.88
C ARG A 85 3.35 0.10 -15.58
N LEU A 86 2.86 -1.12 -15.83
CA LEU A 86 3.69 -2.32 -15.75
C LEU A 86 4.75 -2.34 -16.85
N GLU A 87 4.35 -2.03 -18.10
CA GLU A 87 5.27 -1.97 -19.23
C GLU A 87 6.39 -0.94 -18.99
N PHE A 88 6.03 0.24 -18.48
CA PHE A 88 7.01 1.26 -18.10
C PHE A 88 7.97 0.78 -17.02
N LEU A 89 7.44 0.13 -15.95
CA LEU A 89 8.27 -0.41 -14.88
C LEU A 89 9.23 -1.50 -15.38
N GLU A 90 8.74 -2.41 -16.22
CA GLU A 90 9.56 -3.46 -16.85
C GLU A 90 10.65 -2.87 -17.74
N GLN A 91 10.33 -1.83 -18.52
CA GLN A 91 11.33 -1.12 -19.31
C GLN A 91 12.41 -0.51 -18.40
N LEU A 92 12.00 0.18 -17.33
CA LEU A 92 12.91 0.80 -16.37
C LEU A 92 13.83 -0.23 -15.69
N ALA A 93 13.28 -1.40 -15.32
CA ALA A 93 14.05 -2.50 -14.76
C ALA A 93 15.05 -3.10 -15.76
N ASN A 94 14.65 -3.27 -17.03
CA ASN A 94 15.50 -3.82 -18.10
C ASN A 94 16.66 -2.88 -18.47
N GLU A 95 16.46 -1.56 -18.38
CA GLU A 95 17.54 -0.59 -18.63
C GLU A 95 18.67 -0.69 -17.60
N SER A 96 18.41 -1.26 -16.42
CA SER A 96 19.38 -1.51 -15.35
C SER A 96 20.19 -0.27 -14.92
N GLN A 97 19.64 0.93 -15.12
CA GLN A 97 20.28 2.19 -14.74
C GLN A 97 20.06 2.50 -13.27
N TYR A 98 18.96 1.98 -12.68
CA TYR A 98 18.52 2.25 -11.32
C TYR A 98 18.28 0.95 -10.58
N ARG A 99 18.53 0.97 -9.27
CA ARG A 99 18.00 -0.02 -8.35
C ARG A 99 16.56 0.36 -8.00
N LEU A 100 15.63 -0.56 -8.09
CA LEU A 100 14.20 -0.31 -7.94
C LEU A 100 13.68 -0.96 -6.65
N PHE A 101 12.97 -0.19 -5.84
CA PHE A 101 12.37 -0.63 -4.59
C PHE A 101 10.90 -0.21 -4.57
N LEU A 102 10.01 -1.10 -4.13
CA LEU A 102 8.65 -0.71 -3.76
C LEU A 102 8.61 -0.40 -2.26
N LEU A 103 7.89 0.66 -1.88
CA LEU A 103 7.59 0.98 -0.48
C LEU A 103 6.15 1.44 -0.34
N SER A 104 5.26 0.54 0.09
CA SER A 104 3.82 0.76 0.12
C SER A 104 3.21 0.63 1.51
N ASN A 105 2.39 1.61 1.90
CA ASN A 105 1.45 1.43 3.00
C ASN A 105 0.28 0.57 2.52
N THR A 106 0.12 -0.63 3.07
CA THR A 106 -0.89 -1.59 2.65
C THR A 106 -1.13 -2.65 3.73
N ASN A 107 -1.93 -3.65 3.40
CA ASN A 107 -2.28 -4.76 4.28
C ASN A 107 -2.54 -6.04 3.47
N ASP A 108 -2.63 -7.18 4.16
CA ASP A 108 -2.80 -8.48 3.51
C ASP A 108 -4.14 -8.62 2.75
N ILE A 109 -5.24 -8.03 3.24
CA ILE A 109 -6.54 -8.04 2.51
C ILE A 109 -6.41 -7.35 1.16
N HIS A 110 -5.76 -6.18 1.11
CA HIS A 110 -5.51 -5.45 -0.14
C HIS A 110 -4.60 -6.24 -1.08
N ILE A 111 -3.49 -6.79 -0.58
CA ILE A 111 -2.54 -7.54 -1.41
C ILE A 111 -3.18 -8.81 -1.99
N GLU A 112 -3.97 -9.55 -1.22
CA GLU A 112 -4.69 -10.72 -1.74
C GLU A 112 -5.74 -10.34 -2.79
N TYR A 113 -6.43 -9.22 -2.59
CA TYR A 113 -7.36 -8.68 -3.60
C TYR A 113 -6.61 -8.31 -4.90
N VAL A 114 -5.50 -7.59 -4.80
CA VAL A 114 -4.67 -7.19 -5.95
C VAL A 114 -4.18 -8.42 -6.72
N LYS A 115 -3.65 -9.44 -6.03
CA LYS A 115 -3.23 -10.71 -6.65
C LYS A 115 -4.37 -11.38 -7.41
N SER A 116 -5.58 -11.39 -6.83
CA SER A 116 -6.76 -11.97 -7.45
C SER A 116 -7.22 -11.16 -8.67
N ALA A 117 -7.23 -9.83 -8.57
CA ALA A 117 -7.72 -8.94 -9.63
C ALA A 117 -6.75 -8.87 -10.82
N MET A 118 -5.44 -8.82 -10.57
CA MET A 118 -4.41 -8.79 -11.61
C MET A 118 -4.14 -10.17 -12.23
N GLY A 119 -4.38 -11.24 -11.48
CA GLY A 119 -3.85 -12.57 -11.74
C GLY A 119 -2.39 -12.71 -11.34
N MET A 120 -2.02 -13.92 -10.91
CA MET A 120 -0.68 -14.20 -10.34
C MET A 120 0.46 -13.95 -11.32
N GLU A 121 0.25 -14.16 -12.61
CA GLU A 121 1.28 -13.92 -13.63
C GLU A 121 1.65 -12.43 -13.68
N LYS A 122 0.65 -11.54 -13.82
CA LYS A 122 0.86 -10.08 -13.87
C LYS A 122 1.41 -9.56 -12.55
N PHE A 123 0.90 -10.05 -11.41
CA PHE A 123 1.42 -9.67 -10.09
C PHE A 123 2.89 -10.07 -9.91
N ASN A 124 3.29 -11.27 -10.37
CA ASN A 124 4.69 -11.70 -10.29
C ASN A 124 5.61 -10.88 -11.19
N ARG A 125 5.17 -10.52 -12.41
CA ARG A 125 5.91 -9.60 -13.28
C ARG A 125 6.14 -8.27 -12.58
N PHE A 126 5.09 -7.70 -11.98
CA PHE A 126 5.17 -6.45 -11.21
C PHE A 126 6.16 -6.57 -10.04
N LYS A 127 5.99 -7.60 -9.19
CA LYS A 127 6.85 -7.81 -8.02
C LYS A 127 8.32 -8.00 -8.41
N ASN A 128 8.59 -8.80 -9.45
CA ASN A 128 9.94 -9.17 -9.85
C ASN A 128 10.71 -8.03 -10.57
N ALA A 129 10.05 -6.93 -10.91
CA ALA A 129 10.71 -5.74 -11.42
C ALA A 129 11.46 -4.94 -10.33
N PHE A 130 11.18 -5.21 -9.05
CA PHE A 130 11.84 -4.58 -7.91
C PHE A 130 12.90 -5.49 -7.31
N GLU A 131 14.00 -4.89 -6.83
CA GLU A 131 15.03 -5.59 -6.05
C GLU A 131 14.46 -6.02 -4.69
N VAL A 132 13.69 -5.13 -4.04
CA VAL A 132 12.96 -5.42 -2.81
C VAL A 132 11.54 -4.83 -2.87
N PHE A 133 10.59 -5.60 -2.36
CA PHE A 133 9.17 -5.28 -2.36
C PHE A 133 8.70 -5.10 -0.90
N TYR A 134 8.77 -3.84 -0.42
CA TYR A 134 8.47 -3.49 0.97
C TYR A 134 6.98 -3.19 1.16
N LEU A 135 6.36 -3.92 2.06
CA LEU A 135 4.96 -3.76 2.46
C LEU A 135 4.89 -3.42 3.95
N SER A 136 4.24 -2.33 4.30
CA SER A 136 4.20 -1.77 5.66
C SER A 136 3.81 -2.79 6.73
N TYR A 137 2.79 -3.62 6.45
CA TYR A 137 2.31 -4.62 7.40
C TYR A 137 3.31 -5.76 7.67
N GLU A 138 4.21 -6.06 6.73
CA GLU A 138 5.30 -7.01 6.92
C GLU A 138 6.46 -6.39 7.70
N MET A 139 6.73 -5.10 7.44
CA MET A 139 7.81 -4.34 8.08
C MET A 139 7.50 -3.91 9.51
N LYS A 140 6.22 -3.87 9.91
CA LYS A 140 5.73 -3.27 11.17
C LYS A 140 6.00 -1.77 11.29
N MET A 141 6.14 -1.10 10.16
CA MET A 141 6.39 0.32 9.99
C MET A 141 5.49 0.88 8.89
N ARG A 142 5.22 2.18 8.89
CA ARG A 142 4.46 2.82 7.81
C ARG A 142 4.97 4.23 7.54
N LYS A 143 4.79 4.69 6.32
CA LYS A 143 4.94 6.10 5.97
C LYS A 143 3.80 6.91 6.65
N PRO A 144 4.02 8.14 7.11
CA PRO A 144 5.23 8.96 6.97
C PRO A 144 6.22 8.84 8.15
N ASP A 145 6.17 7.78 8.97
CA ASP A 145 7.13 7.64 10.09
C ASP A 145 8.56 7.61 9.51
N ALA A 146 9.48 8.47 9.98
CA ALA A 146 10.83 8.60 9.43
C ALA A 146 11.63 7.29 9.47
N GLU A 147 11.37 6.45 10.48
CA GLU A 147 12.07 5.17 10.69
C GLU A 147 11.94 4.20 9.49
N ILE A 148 10.83 4.25 8.73
CA ILE A 148 10.66 3.34 7.57
C ILE A 148 11.61 3.72 6.44
N PHE A 149 11.85 5.01 6.22
CA PHE A 149 12.79 5.50 5.21
C PHE A 149 14.23 5.21 5.62
N GLU A 150 14.58 5.48 6.88
CA GLU A 150 15.89 5.16 7.46
C GLU A 150 16.18 3.65 7.36
N PHE A 151 15.20 2.81 7.67
CA PHE A 151 15.30 1.36 7.53
C PHE A 151 15.60 0.96 6.08
N VAL A 152 14.81 1.44 5.10
CA VAL A 152 15.00 1.08 3.69
C VAL A 152 16.36 1.54 3.17
N LEU A 153 16.80 2.75 3.53
CA LEU A 153 18.13 3.25 3.16
C LEU A 153 19.25 2.38 3.76
N SER A 154 19.17 2.10 5.05
CA SER A 154 20.18 1.34 5.78
C SER A 154 20.27 -0.11 5.30
N GLU A 155 19.13 -0.82 5.23
CA GLU A 155 19.06 -2.24 4.85
C GLU A 155 19.63 -2.50 3.46
N ASN A 156 19.38 -1.57 2.52
CA ASN A 156 19.83 -1.69 1.15
C ASN A 156 21.15 -0.94 0.87
N ARG A 157 21.75 -0.32 1.88
CA ARG A 157 22.98 0.49 1.77
C ARG A 157 22.84 1.60 0.73
N LEU A 158 21.69 2.29 0.76
CA LEU A 158 21.42 3.41 -0.13
C LEU A 158 21.93 4.70 0.47
N THR A 159 22.26 5.64 -0.41
CA THR A 159 22.66 7.00 -0.04
C THR A 159 21.51 7.94 -0.37
N ALA A 160 20.99 8.69 0.61
CA ALA A 160 19.80 9.53 0.45
C ALA A 160 19.89 10.49 -0.75
N ASN A 161 21.03 11.19 -0.92
CA ASN A 161 21.23 12.13 -2.04
C ASN A 161 21.43 11.46 -3.43
N GLU A 162 21.45 10.13 -3.50
CA GLU A 162 21.46 9.33 -4.73
C GLU A 162 20.15 8.52 -4.89
N THR A 163 19.16 8.75 -4.02
CA THR A 163 17.89 8.04 -3.98
C THR A 163 16.73 8.99 -4.22
N LEU A 164 15.86 8.67 -5.16
CA LEU A 164 14.62 9.40 -5.40
C LEU A 164 13.45 8.58 -4.84
N PHE A 165 12.64 9.20 -4.00
CA PHE A 165 11.37 8.67 -3.54
C PHE A 165 10.21 9.29 -4.35
N VAL A 166 9.27 8.47 -4.79
CA VAL A 166 8.09 8.89 -5.56
C VAL A 166 6.83 8.34 -4.88
N ASP A 167 5.98 9.26 -4.44
CA ASP A 167 4.74 8.96 -3.72
C ASP A 167 3.70 10.03 -4.05
N ASP A 168 2.41 9.70 -4.08
CA ASP A 168 1.32 10.64 -4.36
C ASP A 168 0.89 11.46 -3.13
N THR A 169 1.38 11.08 -1.95
CA THR A 169 1.04 11.70 -0.67
C THR A 169 2.14 12.66 -0.22
N GLU A 170 1.82 13.96 -0.15
CA GLU A 170 2.75 15.04 0.20
C GLU A 170 3.44 14.80 1.56
N GLU A 171 2.70 14.36 2.58
CA GLU A 171 3.24 14.07 3.91
C GLU A 171 4.34 13.00 3.87
N ASN A 172 4.22 12.00 3.00
CA ASN A 172 5.23 10.96 2.81
C ASN A 172 6.50 11.53 2.15
N THR A 173 6.32 12.40 1.15
CA THR A 173 7.45 13.01 0.42
C THR A 173 8.17 14.07 1.24
N ASP A 174 7.45 14.78 2.12
CA ASP A 174 8.04 15.79 3.01
C ASP A 174 8.91 15.16 4.11
N THR A 175 8.59 13.93 4.51
CA THR A 175 9.36 13.22 5.54
C THR A 175 10.57 12.46 4.96
N ALA A 176 10.50 12.05 3.70
CA ALA A 176 11.54 11.26 3.04
C ALA A 176 12.77 12.12 2.67
#